data_a157c3beeb0b3f206c426188934ba701
#
_entry.id   a157c3beeb0b3f206c426188934ba701
#
_cell.length_a   1.000
_cell.length_b   1.000
_cell.length_c   1.000
_cell.angle_alpha   90.00
_cell.angle_beta   90.00
_cell.angle_gamma   90.00
#
_symmetry.space_group_name_H-M   'P 1'
#
loop_
_entity.id
_entity.type
_entity.pdbx_description
1 polymer ?
#
loop_
_entity_poly.entity_id
_entity_poly.type
_entity_poly.pdbx_seq_one_letter_code
_entity_poly.pdbx_strand_id
1 'polypeptide(L)'
;MKTKVRSGFSNGFIPCAGILALFFIPFSRSGGAIHEKIKEPGHPNIIFILTDDQRWDMLGCAGNKIIQTPNIDSMANHGVRFTHAFVTTPICAASRASIFTGLYERTHDYTFNKPPIKKDYTDISYPFLLRKSGYRTGFVGKFGVNVEVPLDSLFCWKQINGFPYWKIVNGQKKHLTDIQGEQAIQFIRESTPGKPFCLSLSFSAPHADDDSREQYFWQKSLDTLYQHAVIPVPATAAPAFYEALPDFLKGTMNRERWYWRFDTPERFQSYVKGYYRMITGIDQIVGKIRQELVRLKIAENTVIILMGDNGYYISDRGYADKWLMHDVSLRVPLIIYDPRNTTPTPKVLDQMVLNIDVSPTIMELTGIRTPARIQGKSLIPLISGQMIKWRNSIFCEHLMVEKKIPNSECIRTENLKFIRYPKHPEYVELYDLINDPWEEHNLAEIPGYQKQIVKYGKWCDKRIRNLTISKVKN
;
A
#
# COMPACT_ATOMS: atom_id res chain seq x y z
N MET A 1 65.87 -22.79 14.75
CA MET A 1 67.01 -21.87 14.94
C MET A 1 66.43 -20.62 15.59
N LYS A 2 66.56 -20.52 16.89
CA LYS A 2 67.57 -19.74 17.63
C LYS A 2 67.60 -18.30 17.10
N THR A 3 67.36 -17.18 17.84
CA THR A 3 67.86 -16.91 19.17
C THR A 3 67.12 -15.71 19.77
N LYS A 4 66.87 -15.80 21.08
CA LYS A 4 66.70 -14.74 22.07
C LYS A 4 67.86 -13.75 22.06
N VAL A 5 67.64 -12.48 22.53
CA VAL A 5 68.46 -11.88 23.57
C VAL A 5 67.62 -10.78 24.30
N ARG A 6 67.83 -10.78 25.64
CA ARG A 6 67.37 -9.92 26.71
C ARG A 6 68.34 -8.78 26.95
N SER A 7 67.92 -7.78 27.70
CA SER A 7 68.50 -7.11 28.90
C SER A 7 68.14 -5.62 28.87
N GLY A 8 67.72 -4.90 29.86
CA GLY A 8 67.80 -5.01 31.31
C GLY A 8 68.44 -3.75 31.89
N PHE A 9 68.03 -3.40 33.13
CA PHE A 9 68.57 -2.37 34.05
C PHE A 9 67.93 -0.99 33.94
N SER A 10 67.25 -0.43 34.92
CA SER A 10 67.25 -0.35 36.42
C SER A 10 67.79 1.01 36.90
N ASN A 11 67.05 1.54 37.92
CA ASN A 11 67.43 2.47 38.97
C ASN A 11 67.43 3.97 38.59
N GLY A 12 66.99 4.88 39.40
CA GLY A 12 66.51 4.89 40.77
C GLY A 12 66.41 6.33 41.29
N PHE A 13 65.58 6.52 42.30
CA PHE A 13 65.69 7.47 43.43
C PHE A 13 65.79 8.95 43.18
N ILE A 14 65.22 9.87 43.92
CA ILE A 14 64.49 10.17 45.18
C ILE A 14 64.02 11.63 45.16
N PRO A 15 63.17 12.11 46.07
CA PRO A 15 62.20 13.20 45.87
C PRO A 15 62.70 14.59 46.37
N CYS A 16 62.04 15.60 45.91
CA CYS A 16 62.06 16.92 46.57
C CYS A 16 60.65 17.43 46.79
N ALA A 17 60.33 17.60 48.07
CA ALA A 17 59.08 18.21 48.53
C ALA A 17 59.14 19.72 48.28
N GLY A 18 58.14 20.25 47.61
CA GLY A 18 57.88 21.65 47.47
C GLY A 18 56.44 21.95 47.82
N ILE A 19 56.22 22.53 48.98
CA ILE A 19 54.92 22.99 49.46
C ILE A 19 54.55 24.26 48.66
N LEU A 20 53.55 24.21 47.87
CA LEU A 20 52.92 25.38 47.24
C LEU A 20 51.47 25.52 47.73
N ALA A 21 51.25 26.52 48.58
CA ALA A 21 49.91 26.85 49.05
C ALA A 21 49.10 27.43 47.91
N LEU A 22 48.02 26.71 47.51
CA LEU A 22 47.04 27.18 46.56
C LEU A 22 45.83 27.80 47.29
N PHE A 23 45.66 29.06 47.07
CA PHE A 23 44.47 29.85 47.45
C PHE A 23 43.28 29.32 46.68
N PHE A 24 42.29 28.76 47.38
CA PHE A 24 40.97 28.45 46.83
C PHE A 24 40.14 29.73 46.73
N ILE A 25 39.93 30.22 45.52
CA ILE A 25 38.87 31.19 45.21
C ILE A 25 37.64 30.39 44.85
N PRO A 26 36.49 30.53 45.52
CA PRO A 26 35.24 29.86 45.10
C PRO A 26 34.69 30.60 43.87
N PHE A 27 34.82 29.97 42.70
CA PHE A 27 34.11 30.38 41.49
C PHE A 27 32.67 29.89 41.57
N SER A 28 31.76 30.75 41.98
CA SER A 28 30.34 30.55 41.92
C SER A 28 29.90 30.49 40.44
N ARG A 29 29.81 29.30 39.87
CA ARG A 29 29.16 29.06 38.58
C ARG A 29 27.65 28.94 38.79
N SER A 30 26.91 30.03 38.74
CA SER A 30 25.49 30.02 38.42
C SER A 30 25.33 29.78 36.92
N GLY A 31 25.55 28.54 36.50
CA GLY A 31 25.21 28.07 35.18
C GLY A 31 23.84 27.41 35.29
N GLY A 32 22.75 28.16 35.10
CA GLY A 32 21.44 27.59 34.80
C GLY A 32 21.53 26.79 33.50
N ALA A 33 21.75 25.50 33.61
CA ALA A 33 21.52 24.58 32.49
C ALA A 33 20.04 24.70 32.12
N ILE A 34 19.75 25.43 31.05
CA ILE A 34 18.48 25.32 30.35
C ILE A 34 18.48 23.89 29.83
N HIS A 35 17.91 22.97 30.62
CA HIS A 35 17.43 21.70 30.10
C HIS A 35 16.33 22.07 29.10
N GLU A 36 16.70 22.27 27.83
CA GLU A 36 15.74 22.09 26.76
C GLU A 36 15.13 20.70 26.98
N LYS A 37 13.91 20.67 27.49
CA LYS A 37 13.11 19.46 27.52
C LYS A 37 13.09 18.96 26.06
N ILE A 38 13.86 17.91 25.79
CA ILE A 38 13.69 17.13 24.56
C ILE A 38 12.22 16.79 24.56
N LYS A 39 11.47 17.48 23.72
CA LYS A 39 10.04 17.26 23.55
C LYS A 39 9.94 15.81 23.09
N GLU A 40 9.40 14.93 23.94
CA GLU A 40 9.03 13.57 23.50
C GLU A 40 8.38 13.72 22.13
N PRO A 41 8.81 12.96 21.10
CA PRO A 41 8.22 13.10 19.78
C PRO A 41 6.72 12.81 19.91
N GLY A 42 5.92 13.88 19.83
CA GLY A 42 4.47 13.79 19.95
C GLY A 42 3.94 12.83 18.92
N HIS A 43 2.80 12.20 19.22
CA HIS A 43 2.12 11.30 18.28
C HIS A 43 2.02 11.95 16.88
N PRO A 44 2.46 11.28 15.80
CA PRO A 44 2.47 11.86 14.46
C PRO A 44 1.07 12.09 13.91
N ASN A 45 0.93 13.05 13.02
CA ASN A 45 -0.18 13.05 12.09
C ASN A 45 0.01 11.94 11.06
N ILE A 46 -1.08 11.34 10.63
CA ILE A 46 -1.09 10.31 9.58
C ILE A 46 -1.94 10.78 8.41
N ILE A 47 -1.41 10.68 7.21
CA ILE A 47 -2.19 10.79 5.97
C ILE A 47 -2.06 9.46 5.24
N PHE A 48 -3.14 8.70 5.16
CA PHE A 48 -3.22 7.47 4.39
C PHE A 48 -3.91 7.76 3.07
N ILE A 49 -3.17 7.65 1.97
CA ILE A 49 -3.63 7.88 0.60
C ILE A 49 -3.87 6.53 -0.05
N LEU A 50 -5.10 6.29 -0.50
CA LEU A 50 -5.50 5.08 -1.19
C LEU A 50 -5.96 5.43 -2.62
N THR A 51 -5.39 4.75 -3.61
CA THR A 51 -5.80 4.87 -5.02
C THR A 51 -6.60 3.65 -5.45
N ASP A 52 -7.49 3.81 -6.42
CA ASP A 52 -8.40 2.77 -6.90
C ASP A 52 -7.90 2.22 -8.25
N ASP A 53 -7.66 0.90 -8.34
CA ASP A 53 -7.16 0.24 -9.55
C ASP A 53 -5.75 0.69 -9.98
N GLN A 54 -4.85 0.99 -9.07
CA GLN A 54 -3.51 1.40 -9.43
C GLN A 54 -2.51 0.23 -9.43
N ARG A 55 -2.02 -0.08 -10.61
CA ARG A 55 -1.00 -1.10 -10.83
C ARG A 55 0.37 -0.64 -10.29
N TRP A 56 1.13 -1.57 -9.71
CA TRP A 56 2.36 -1.31 -8.98
C TRP A 56 3.48 -0.64 -9.79
N ASP A 57 3.54 -0.90 -11.10
CA ASP A 57 4.56 -0.42 -12.05
C ASP A 57 4.19 0.91 -12.73
N MET A 58 3.07 1.54 -12.32
CA MET A 58 2.59 2.78 -12.92
C MET A 58 3.00 4.02 -12.10
N LEU A 59 4.30 4.06 -11.74
CA LEU A 59 4.97 5.21 -11.09
C LEU A 59 6.40 5.35 -11.63
N GLY A 60 6.93 6.57 -11.68
CA GLY A 60 8.31 6.84 -12.06
C GLY A 60 9.32 6.11 -11.17
N CYS A 61 9.14 6.16 -9.85
CA CYS A 61 9.98 5.45 -8.87
C CYS A 61 9.90 3.91 -9.00
N ALA A 62 8.88 3.38 -9.65
CA ALA A 62 8.77 1.95 -9.96
C ALA A 62 9.43 1.55 -11.29
N GLY A 63 10.04 2.51 -12.00
CA GLY A 63 10.78 2.28 -13.24
C GLY A 63 10.02 2.64 -14.51
N ASN A 64 8.78 3.13 -14.43
CA ASN A 64 8.06 3.61 -15.61
C ASN A 64 8.69 4.90 -16.14
N LYS A 65 9.17 4.86 -17.40
CA LYS A 65 9.91 5.98 -18.02
C LYS A 65 9.01 7.02 -18.68
N ILE A 66 7.71 6.76 -18.78
CA ILE A 66 6.76 7.61 -19.48
C ILE A 66 5.91 8.43 -18.50
N ILE A 67 5.39 7.76 -17.47
CA ILE A 67 4.51 8.41 -16.49
C ILE A 67 5.26 9.45 -15.65
N GLN A 68 4.60 10.55 -15.34
CA GLN A 68 5.18 11.65 -14.55
C GLN A 68 4.51 11.70 -13.17
N THR A 69 5.26 11.29 -12.14
CA THR A 69 4.82 11.24 -10.76
C THR A 69 5.85 11.84 -9.78
N PRO A 70 6.36 13.07 -10.06
CA PRO A 70 7.52 13.62 -9.34
C PRO A 70 7.31 13.80 -7.85
N ASN A 71 6.08 14.07 -7.38
CA ASN A 71 5.79 14.26 -5.96
C ASN A 71 5.75 12.92 -5.22
N ILE A 72 5.17 11.88 -5.82
CA ILE A 72 5.17 10.51 -5.29
C ILE A 72 6.58 9.92 -5.35
N ASP A 73 7.30 10.14 -6.45
CA ASP A 73 8.69 9.71 -6.60
C ASP A 73 9.59 10.35 -5.55
N SER A 74 9.37 11.63 -5.24
CA SER A 74 10.06 12.32 -4.14
C SER A 74 9.75 11.68 -2.78
N MET A 75 8.51 11.27 -2.53
CA MET A 75 8.16 10.54 -1.30
C MET A 75 8.91 9.20 -1.22
N ALA A 76 8.98 8.46 -2.31
CA ALA A 76 9.69 7.19 -2.39
C ALA A 76 11.21 7.37 -2.18
N ASN A 77 11.78 8.44 -2.73
CA ASN A 77 13.21 8.74 -2.64
C ASN A 77 13.64 9.22 -1.23
N HIS A 78 12.72 9.71 -0.41
CA HIS A 78 12.98 10.15 0.96
C HIS A 78 12.28 9.29 2.02
N GLY A 79 11.72 8.16 1.61
CA GLY A 79 10.98 7.23 2.46
C GLY A 79 11.32 5.78 2.14
N VAL A 80 10.34 4.92 2.29
CA VAL A 80 10.44 3.49 2.01
C VAL A 80 9.42 3.10 0.95
N ARG A 81 9.89 2.45 -0.13
CA ARG A 81 9.05 1.83 -1.16
C ARG A 81 9.17 0.32 -1.06
N PHE A 82 8.02 -0.36 -0.96
CA PHE A 82 7.96 -1.82 -1.02
C PHE A 82 7.74 -2.27 -2.48
N THR A 83 8.65 -3.11 -2.99
CA THR A 83 8.54 -3.64 -4.36
C THR A 83 7.53 -4.78 -4.46
N HIS A 84 7.30 -5.51 -3.38
CA HIS A 84 6.42 -6.66 -3.29
C HIS A 84 5.27 -6.44 -2.29
N ALA A 85 4.46 -5.40 -2.57
CA ALA A 85 3.24 -5.14 -1.82
C ALA A 85 2.03 -5.73 -2.56
N PHE A 86 1.21 -6.51 -1.86
CA PHE A 86 0.09 -7.25 -2.43
C PHE A 86 -1.20 -7.00 -1.67
N VAL A 87 -2.31 -7.16 -2.36
CA VAL A 87 -3.62 -7.23 -1.72
C VAL A 87 -4.02 -8.68 -1.46
N THR A 88 -4.73 -8.92 -0.38
CA THR A 88 -5.23 -10.27 -0.05
C THR A 88 -6.40 -10.69 -0.91
N THR A 89 -7.11 -9.70 -1.48
CA THR A 89 -8.24 -9.90 -2.39
C THR A 89 -8.23 -8.80 -3.46
N PRO A 90 -8.13 -9.12 -4.75
CA PRO A 90 -8.03 -8.12 -5.82
C PRO A 90 -9.42 -7.60 -6.25
N ILE A 91 -10.12 -6.95 -5.33
CA ILE A 91 -11.37 -6.21 -5.58
C ILE A 91 -11.52 -5.10 -4.55
N CYS A 92 -11.88 -3.90 -5.02
CA CYS A 92 -11.89 -2.69 -4.19
C CYS A 92 -12.65 -2.85 -2.86
N ALA A 93 -13.87 -3.41 -2.87
CA ALA A 93 -14.70 -3.54 -1.66
C ALA A 93 -14.03 -4.42 -0.58
N ALA A 94 -13.59 -5.63 -0.93
CA ALA A 94 -12.95 -6.55 0.02
C ALA A 94 -11.56 -6.08 0.42
N SER A 95 -10.77 -5.56 -0.53
CA SER A 95 -9.44 -5.01 -0.21
C SER A 95 -9.52 -3.82 0.74
N ARG A 96 -10.45 -2.88 0.52
CA ARG A 96 -10.68 -1.74 1.42
C ARG A 96 -11.12 -2.19 2.81
N ALA A 97 -12.00 -3.18 2.88
CA ALA A 97 -12.39 -3.81 4.15
C ALA A 97 -11.18 -4.44 4.87
N SER A 98 -10.32 -5.13 4.12
CA SER A 98 -9.08 -5.74 4.63
C SER A 98 -8.07 -4.70 5.12
N ILE A 99 -7.85 -3.61 4.39
CA ILE A 99 -7.00 -2.48 4.80
C ILE A 99 -7.54 -1.86 6.11
N PHE A 100 -8.84 -1.63 6.15
CA PHE A 100 -9.53 -0.97 7.24
C PHE A 100 -9.46 -1.78 8.55
N THR A 101 -9.67 -3.10 8.49
CA THR A 101 -9.75 -3.98 9.64
C THR A 101 -8.44 -4.70 9.99
N GLY A 102 -7.50 -4.80 9.04
CA GLY A 102 -6.31 -5.65 9.17
C GLY A 102 -6.59 -7.15 9.08
N LEU A 103 -7.73 -7.54 8.46
CA LEU A 103 -8.23 -8.92 8.38
C LEU A 103 -8.34 -9.39 6.92
N TYR A 104 -8.25 -10.70 6.70
CA TYR A 104 -8.56 -11.32 5.41
C TYR A 104 -10.06 -11.28 5.10
N GLU A 105 -10.42 -11.30 3.80
CA GLU A 105 -11.82 -11.33 3.35
C GLU A 105 -12.60 -12.46 4.01
N ARG A 106 -12.07 -13.67 4.07
CA ARG A 106 -12.68 -14.84 4.72
C ARG A 106 -13.00 -14.62 6.19
N THR A 107 -12.30 -13.74 6.87
CA THR A 107 -12.52 -13.42 8.29
C THR A 107 -13.57 -12.33 8.48
N HIS A 108 -13.42 -11.19 7.78
CA HIS A 108 -14.41 -10.09 7.89
C HIS A 108 -15.68 -10.33 7.07
N ASP A 109 -15.65 -11.28 6.11
CA ASP A 109 -16.78 -11.76 5.30
C ASP A 109 -17.50 -10.66 4.51
N TYR A 110 -16.75 -9.66 4.04
CA TYR A 110 -17.30 -8.52 3.32
C TYR A 110 -16.74 -8.42 1.89
N THR A 111 -17.64 -8.36 0.95
CA THR A 111 -17.41 -7.98 -0.45
C THR A 111 -18.72 -7.42 -1.01
N PHE A 112 -18.82 -7.10 -2.31
CA PHE A 112 -20.09 -6.73 -2.93
C PHE A 112 -21.14 -7.82 -2.71
N ASN A 113 -22.40 -7.40 -2.51
CA ASN A 113 -23.55 -8.29 -2.26
C ASN A 113 -23.47 -9.10 -0.95
N LYS A 114 -22.65 -8.66 0.01
CA LYS A 114 -22.58 -9.24 1.35
C LYS A 114 -23.14 -8.26 2.39
N PRO A 115 -23.58 -8.76 3.56
CA PRO A 115 -23.95 -7.91 4.67
C PRO A 115 -22.83 -6.95 5.08
N PRO A 116 -23.16 -5.81 5.72
CA PRO A 116 -22.16 -4.90 6.25
C PRO A 116 -21.15 -5.60 7.17
N ILE A 117 -19.93 -5.04 7.27
CA ILE A 117 -18.92 -5.51 8.22
C ILE A 117 -19.48 -5.37 9.64
N LYS A 118 -19.43 -6.47 10.38
CA LYS A 118 -19.92 -6.55 11.75
C LYS A 118 -19.20 -5.55 12.66
N LYS A 119 -19.93 -5.08 13.66
CA LYS A 119 -19.41 -4.16 14.68
C LYS A 119 -18.10 -4.63 15.30
N ASP A 120 -17.97 -5.92 15.63
CA ASP A 120 -16.77 -6.49 16.25
C ASP A 120 -15.48 -6.32 15.42
N TYR A 121 -15.61 -6.27 14.09
CA TYR A 121 -14.48 -6.02 13.20
C TYR A 121 -14.21 -4.52 12.99
N THR A 122 -15.26 -3.70 13.05
CA THR A 122 -15.07 -2.24 13.00
C THR A 122 -14.48 -1.69 14.29
N ASP A 123 -14.79 -2.28 15.44
CA ASP A 123 -14.26 -1.88 16.76
C ASP A 123 -12.74 -2.12 16.91
N ILE A 124 -12.16 -2.96 16.06
CA ILE A 124 -10.70 -3.16 16.01
C ILE A 124 -10.03 -2.45 14.84
N SER A 125 -10.79 -1.74 14.01
CA SER A 125 -10.25 -1.00 12.87
C SER A 125 -9.39 0.19 13.32
N TYR A 126 -8.39 0.55 12.49
CA TYR A 126 -7.50 1.66 12.86
C TYR A 126 -8.24 2.99 13.07
N PRO A 127 -9.25 3.40 12.28
CA PRO A 127 -9.90 4.69 12.53
C PRO A 127 -10.70 4.70 13.83
N PHE A 128 -11.36 3.58 14.18
CA PHE A 128 -12.09 3.47 15.44
C PHE A 128 -11.14 3.61 16.63
N LEU A 129 -10.03 2.85 16.63
CA LEU A 129 -9.07 2.87 17.72
C LEU A 129 -8.34 4.21 17.84
N LEU A 130 -7.98 4.83 16.72
CA LEU A 130 -7.41 6.17 16.68
C LEU A 130 -8.36 7.22 17.26
N ARG A 131 -9.63 7.19 16.85
CA ARG A 131 -10.64 8.10 17.36
C ARG A 131 -10.80 7.94 18.87
N LYS A 132 -10.88 6.68 19.34
CA LYS A 132 -10.97 6.37 20.78
C LYS A 132 -9.74 6.85 21.57
N SER A 133 -8.57 6.89 20.93
CA SER A 133 -7.30 7.38 21.50
C SER A 133 -7.11 8.89 21.38
N GLY A 134 -8.12 9.64 20.94
CA GLY A 134 -8.10 11.10 20.91
C GLY A 134 -7.59 11.71 19.59
N TYR A 135 -7.27 10.91 18.57
CA TYR A 135 -6.97 11.43 17.24
C TYR A 135 -8.19 12.11 16.62
N ARG A 136 -7.96 13.21 15.88
CA ARG A 136 -8.94 13.74 14.95
C ARG A 136 -8.93 12.90 13.68
N THR A 137 -9.94 12.04 13.50
CA THR A 137 -10.03 11.15 12.34
C THR A 137 -10.84 11.78 11.22
N GLY A 138 -10.31 11.76 9.99
CA GLY A 138 -10.97 12.27 8.79
C GLY A 138 -11.04 11.23 7.68
N PHE A 139 -12.07 11.34 6.83
CA PHE A 139 -12.20 10.56 5.62
C PHE A 139 -12.62 11.42 4.43
N VAL A 140 -11.93 11.28 3.30
CA VAL A 140 -12.25 11.94 2.03
C VAL A 140 -12.30 10.91 0.91
N GLY A 141 -13.34 10.96 0.08
CA GLY A 141 -13.42 10.23 -1.17
C GLY A 141 -14.23 8.93 -1.12
N LYS A 142 -13.78 7.91 -1.87
CA LYS A 142 -14.49 6.62 -2.03
C LYS A 142 -14.29 5.74 -0.80
N PHE A 143 -15.31 5.58 0.03
CA PHE A 143 -15.26 4.66 1.17
C PHE A 143 -15.33 3.21 0.73
N GLY A 144 -16.32 2.85 -0.09
CA GLY A 144 -16.42 1.56 -0.77
C GLY A 144 -16.66 0.35 0.16
N VAL A 145 -17.04 0.58 1.42
CA VAL A 145 -17.28 -0.44 2.44
C VAL A 145 -18.58 -0.14 3.17
N ASN A 146 -19.41 -1.14 3.40
CA ASN A 146 -20.56 -1.01 4.29
C ASN A 146 -20.21 -1.55 5.67
N VAL A 147 -20.57 -0.81 6.72
CA VAL A 147 -20.30 -1.15 8.11
C VAL A 147 -21.60 -1.06 8.93
N GLU A 148 -21.75 -1.91 9.94
CA GLU A 148 -22.93 -1.88 10.85
C GLU A 148 -22.97 -0.66 11.77
N VAL A 149 -21.83 -0.04 12.02
CA VAL A 149 -21.73 1.10 12.92
C VAL A 149 -21.92 2.43 12.18
N PRO A 150 -22.43 3.49 12.83
CA PRO A 150 -22.46 4.83 12.24
C PRO A 150 -21.04 5.30 11.89
N LEU A 151 -20.85 5.90 10.70
CA LEU A 151 -19.53 6.39 10.26
C LEU A 151 -18.97 7.48 11.19
N ASP A 152 -19.82 8.17 11.96
CA ASP A 152 -19.39 9.13 12.99
C ASP A 152 -18.64 8.49 14.16
N SER A 153 -18.79 7.17 14.35
CA SER A 153 -17.97 6.43 15.33
C SER A 153 -16.53 6.23 14.85
N LEU A 154 -16.29 6.33 13.54
CA LEU A 154 -15.01 6.11 12.89
C LEU A 154 -14.32 7.43 12.53
N PHE A 155 -15.07 8.38 11.98
CA PHE A 155 -14.56 9.64 11.45
C PHE A 155 -15.35 10.81 12.00
N CYS A 156 -14.67 11.72 12.70
CA CYS A 156 -15.30 12.95 13.20
C CYS A 156 -15.49 14.01 12.10
N TRP A 157 -14.84 13.83 10.97
CA TRP A 157 -14.97 14.66 9.78
C TRP A 157 -14.96 13.78 8.54
N LYS A 158 -15.90 13.97 7.63
CA LYS A 158 -15.99 13.11 6.44
C LYS A 158 -16.60 13.82 5.25
N GLN A 159 -16.04 13.56 4.09
CA GLN A 159 -16.53 13.97 2.77
C GLN A 159 -16.50 12.74 1.85
N ILE A 160 -17.52 11.89 1.97
CA ILE A 160 -17.62 10.68 1.15
C ILE A 160 -18.17 11.06 -0.21
N ASN A 161 -17.41 10.79 -1.24
CA ASN A 161 -17.79 11.07 -2.62
C ASN A 161 -17.17 10.06 -3.59
N GLY A 162 -17.74 9.95 -4.77
CA GLY A 162 -17.33 9.06 -5.84
C GLY A 162 -17.88 9.57 -7.16
N PHE A 163 -17.95 8.71 -8.16
CA PHE A 163 -18.45 9.06 -9.50
C PHE A 163 -19.72 9.93 -9.52
N PRO A 164 -19.93 10.69 -10.57
CA PRO A 164 -19.09 10.88 -11.75
C PRO A 164 -17.84 11.73 -11.48
N TYR A 165 -16.84 11.63 -12.35
CA TYR A 165 -15.59 12.39 -12.24
C TYR A 165 -15.75 13.90 -12.38
N TRP A 166 -16.76 14.36 -13.13
CA TRP A 166 -17.04 15.78 -13.28
C TRP A 166 -18.27 16.16 -12.46
N LYS A 167 -18.10 17.13 -11.57
CA LYS A 167 -19.15 17.65 -10.68
C LYS A 167 -19.28 19.16 -10.81
N ILE A 168 -20.48 19.67 -10.56
CA ILE A 168 -20.71 21.11 -10.42
C ILE A 168 -20.62 21.48 -8.95
N VAL A 169 -19.64 22.31 -8.62
CA VAL A 169 -19.41 22.82 -7.27
C VAL A 169 -19.44 24.35 -7.34
N ASN A 170 -20.38 24.98 -6.65
CA ASN A 170 -20.59 26.45 -6.68
C ASN A 170 -20.66 27.00 -8.10
N GLY A 171 -21.41 26.34 -9.01
CA GLY A 171 -21.58 26.73 -10.40
C GLY A 171 -20.39 26.42 -11.32
N GLN A 172 -19.30 25.91 -10.82
CA GLN A 172 -18.10 25.55 -11.59
C GLN A 172 -17.96 24.05 -11.78
N LYS A 173 -17.60 23.64 -13.02
CA LYS A 173 -17.30 22.25 -13.33
C LYS A 173 -15.90 21.88 -12.79
N LYS A 174 -15.83 21.01 -11.78
CA LYS A 174 -14.61 20.56 -11.15
C LYS A 174 -14.40 19.06 -11.31
N HIS A 175 -13.15 18.65 -11.40
CA HIS A 175 -12.78 17.23 -11.43
C HIS A 175 -12.79 16.63 -10.02
N LEU A 176 -13.26 15.39 -9.89
CA LEU A 176 -13.40 14.70 -8.61
C LEU A 176 -12.08 14.62 -7.83
N THR A 177 -10.96 14.35 -8.51
CA THR A 177 -9.63 14.31 -7.87
C THR A 177 -9.25 15.66 -7.25
N ASP A 178 -9.57 16.78 -7.91
CA ASP A 178 -9.33 18.12 -7.36
C ASP A 178 -10.22 18.40 -6.15
N ILE A 179 -11.51 18.02 -6.23
CA ILE A 179 -12.46 18.14 -5.12
C ILE A 179 -11.94 17.37 -3.89
N GLN A 180 -11.49 16.13 -4.07
CA GLN A 180 -10.94 15.30 -3.01
C GLN A 180 -9.65 15.90 -2.42
N GLY A 181 -8.80 16.48 -3.27
CA GLY A 181 -7.60 17.22 -2.83
C GLY A 181 -7.93 18.47 -2.02
N GLU A 182 -8.88 19.30 -2.48
CA GLU A 182 -9.35 20.50 -1.77
C GLU A 182 -9.92 20.13 -0.38
N GLN A 183 -10.74 19.09 -0.31
CA GLN A 183 -11.34 18.60 0.93
C GLN A 183 -10.27 18.06 1.91
N ALA A 184 -9.26 17.34 1.41
CA ALA A 184 -8.14 16.89 2.22
C ALA A 184 -7.35 18.06 2.80
N ILE A 185 -7.06 19.08 2.00
CA ILE A 185 -6.39 20.31 2.44
C ILE A 185 -7.26 21.06 3.45
N GLN A 186 -8.56 21.16 3.23
CA GLN A 186 -9.48 21.74 4.21
C GLN A 186 -9.40 21.02 5.56
N PHE A 187 -9.49 19.69 5.57
CA PHE A 187 -9.33 18.92 6.80
C PHE A 187 -8.01 19.23 7.50
N ILE A 188 -6.90 19.30 6.77
CA ILE A 188 -5.58 19.59 7.34
C ILE A 188 -5.54 20.99 7.96
N ARG A 189 -6.10 22.01 7.28
CA ARG A 189 -6.17 23.41 7.77
C ARG A 189 -6.98 23.57 9.03
N GLU A 190 -8.06 22.79 9.17
CA GLU A 190 -8.92 22.80 10.36
C GLU A 190 -8.33 22.02 11.53
N SER A 191 -7.10 21.48 11.40
CA SER A 191 -6.46 20.71 12.46
C SER A 191 -5.96 21.63 13.57
N THR A 192 -6.19 21.23 14.81
CA THR A 192 -5.82 22.03 15.99
C THR A 192 -4.36 21.73 16.35
N PRO A 193 -3.51 22.75 16.58
CA PRO A 193 -2.16 22.54 17.06
C PRO A 193 -2.14 21.69 18.34
N GLY A 194 -1.23 20.72 18.39
CA GLY A 194 -1.08 19.81 19.54
C GLY A 194 -2.07 18.64 19.59
N LYS A 195 -3.06 18.58 18.70
CA LYS A 195 -3.96 17.44 18.55
C LYS A 195 -3.64 16.67 17.27
N PRO A 196 -3.14 15.42 17.37
CA PRO A 196 -2.78 14.65 16.17
C PRO A 196 -4.02 14.26 15.38
N PHE A 197 -3.83 14.10 14.05
CA PHE A 197 -4.90 13.66 13.16
C PHE A 197 -4.50 12.43 12.35
N CYS A 198 -5.51 11.69 11.90
CA CYS A 198 -5.39 10.67 10.87
C CYS A 198 -6.41 10.96 9.76
N LEU A 199 -5.92 11.29 8.57
CA LEU A 199 -6.73 11.48 7.36
C LEU A 199 -6.61 10.26 6.46
N SER A 200 -7.74 9.62 6.15
CA SER A 200 -7.84 8.63 5.09
C SER A 200 -8.35 9.33 3.82
N LEU A 201 -7.45 9.56 2.86
CA LEU A 201 -7.75 10.16 1.55
C LEU A 201 -7.82 9.05 0.50
N SER A 202 -9.01 8.77 0.01
CA SER A 202 -9.30 7.64 -0.86
C SER A 202 -9.80 8.11 -2.21
N PHE A 203 -8.91 8.17 -3.20
CA PHE A 203 -9.25 8.57 -4.55
C PHE A 203 -10.13 7.52 -5.25
N SER A 204 -11.02 7.99 -6.15
CA SER A 204 -11.66 7.11 -7.13
C SER A 204 -10.75 6.86 -8.34
N ALA A 205 -9.80 7.74 -8.60
CA ALA A 205 -8.81 7.60 -9.65
C ALA A 205 -7.71 6.59 -9.24
N PRO A 206 -7.15 5.86 -10.22
CA PRO A 206 -7.41 5.89 -11.66
C PRO A 206 -8.48 4.90 -12.17
N HIS A 207 -9.43 4.45 -11.34
CA HIS A 207 -10.52 3.54 -11.77
C HIS A 207 -11.30 4.11 -12.96
N ALA A 208 -11.61 3.28 -13.94
CA ALA A 208 -12.46 3.67 -15.06
C ALA A 208 -13.90 3.95 -14.58
N ASP A 209 -14.59 4.87 -15.24
CA ASP A 209 -16.04 5.07 -15.05
C ASP A 209 -16.79 4.10 -15.97
N ASP A 210 -17.15 2.94 -15.42
CA ASP A 210 -17.74 1.83 -16.18
C ASP A 210 -19.07 2.16 -16.85
N ASP A 211 -19.79 3.17 -16.32
CA ASP A 211 -21.06 3.62 -16.86
C ASP A 211 -20.87 4.61 -18.02
N SER A 212 -19.65 5.06 -18.28
CA SER A 212 -19.32 5.99 -19.36
C SER A 212 -18.62 5.30 -20.52
N ARG A 213 -18.99 5.68 -21.75
CA ARG A 213 -18.30 5.22 -22.95
C ARG A 213 -16.83 5.66 -23.01
N GLU A 214 -16.49 6.82 -22.41
CA GLU A 214 -15.14 7.40 -22.41
C GLU A 214 -14.21 6.75 -21.38
N GLN A 215 -14.76 6.03 -20.42
CA GLN A 215 -14.06 5.23 -19.39
C GLN A 215 -13.11 6.02 -18.48
N TYR A 216 -12.19 6.85 -19.00
CA TYR A 216 -11.17 7.55 -18.22
C TYR A 216 -11.33 9.07 -18.33
N PHE A 217 -11.33 9.72 -17.18
CA PHE A 217 -11.49 11.15 -17.04
C PHE A 217 -10.35 11.74 -16.22
N TRP A 218 -9.76 12.83 -16.66
CA TRP A 218 -8.65 13.52 -16.02
C TRP A 218 -8.88 15.03 -15.98
N GLN A 219 -8.06 15.74 -15.21
CA GLN A 219 -8.11 17.21 -15.16
C GLN A 219 -7.70 17.82 -16.51
N LYS A 220 -8.39 18.87 -16.95
CA LYS A 220 -8.10 19.55 -18.21
C LYS A 220 -6.66 20.05 -18.33
N SER A 221 -6.03 20.41 -17.23
CA SER A 221 -4.62 20.81 -17.19
C SER A 221 -3.65 19.72 -17.67
N LEU A 222 -4.10 18.48 -17.79
CA LEU A 222 -3.32 17.32 -18.21
C LEU A 222 -3.62 16.87 -19.65
N ASP A 223 -4.46 17.57 -20.39
CA ASP A 223 -4.91 17.17 -21.75
C ASP A 223 -3.74 16.93 -22.71
N THR A 224 -2.70 17.76 -22.65
CA THR A 224 -1.53 17.66 -23.54
C THR A 224 -0.49 16.64 -23.08
N LEU A 225 -0.59 16.16 -21.81
CA LEU A 225 0.38 15.23 -21.26
C LEU A 225 0.27 13.87 -21.95
N TYR A 226 1.39 13.26 -22.27
CA TYR A 226 1.50 11.97 -23.00
C TYR A 226 0.93 11.96 -24.43
N GLN A 227 0.58 13.11 -25.01
CA GLN A 227 -0.04 13.17 -26.33
C GLN A 227 0.79 12.44 -27.41
N HIS A 228 2.11 12.67 -27.40
CA HIS A 228 3.06 12.07 -28.35
C HIS A 228 3.76 10.82 -27.84
N ALA A 229 3.49 10.39 -26.61
CA ALA A 229 4.06 9.16 -26.08
C ALA A 229 3.45 7.93 -26.77
N VAL A 230 4.26 6.91 -27.00
CA VAL A 230 3.79 5.57 -27.40
C VAL A 230 3.92 4.68 -26.18
N ILE A 231 2.79 4.18 -25.68
CA ILE A 231 2.76 3.29 -24.51
C ILE A 231 3.04 1.86 -25.01
N PRO A 232 4.05 1.17 -24.43
CA PRO A 232 4.32 -0.22 -24.78
C PRO A 232 3.14 -1.12 -24.43
N VAL A 233 2.77 -2.01 -25.34
CA VAL A 233 1.79 -3.06 -25.07
C VAL A 233 2.49 -4.16 -24.27
N PRO A 234 1.86 -4.69 -23.18
CA PRO A 234 2.44 -5.81 -22.43
C PRO A 234 2.73 -7.02 -23.33
N ALA A 235 3.83 -7.73 -23.11
CA ALA A 235 4.15 -8.95 -23.86
C ALA A 235 3.02 -10.00 -23.75
N THR A 236 2.44 -10.11 -22.56
CA THR A 236 1.29 -11.00 -22.25
C THR A 236 -0.02 -10.58 -22.94
N ALA A 237 -0.08 -9.45 -23.63
CA ALA A 237 -1.24 -9.05 -24.44
C ALA A 237 -1.32 -9.75 -25.80
N ALA A 238 -0.28 -10.49 -26.21
CA ALA A 238 -0.32 -11.26 -27.45
C ALA A 238 -1.50 -12.25 -27.44
N PRO A 239 -2.22 -12.42 -28.58
CA PRO A 239 -3.46 -13.22 -28.64
C PRO A 239 -3.29 -14.67 -28.13
N ALA A 240 -2.12 -15.26 -28.30
CA ALA A 240 -1.83 -16.62 -27.85
C ALA A 240 -2.06 -16.83 -26.34
N PHE A 241 -1.81 -15.80 -25.51
CA PHE A 241 -2.06 -15.89 -24.07
C PHE A 241 -3.54 -16.00 -23.72
N TYR A 242 -4.41 -15.33 -24.48
CA TYR A 242 -5.85 -15.46 -24.29
C TYR A 242 -6.38 -16.77 -24.88
N GLU A 243 -5.88 -17.16 -26.04
CA GLU A 243 -6.29 -18.37 -26.74
C GLU A 243 -5.97 -19.66 -25.97
N ALA A 244 -4.88 -19.65 -25.21
CA ALA A 244 -4.46 -20.76 -24.35
C ALA A 244 -5.33 -20.93 -23.08
N LEU A 245 -6.19 -19.96 -22.73
CA LEU A 245 -7.02 -20.03 -21.52
C LEU A 245 -8.16 -21.03 -21.66
N PRO A 246 -8.61 -21.70 -20.60
CA PRO A 246 -9.82 -22.50 -20.59
C PRO A 246 -11.08 -21.62 -20.76
N ASP A 247 -12.16 -22.21 -21.23
CA ASP A 247 -13.39 -21.48 -21.59
C ASP A 247 -13.99 -20.67 -20.43
N PHE A 248 -13.91 -21.18 -19.19
CA PHE A 248 -14.44 -20.46 -18.03
C PHE A 248 -13.67 -19.17 -17.73
N LEU A 249 -12.38 -19.08 -18.11
CA LEU A 249 -11.58 -17.86 -18.02
C LEU A 249 -11.78 -16.95 -19.24
N LYS A 250 -12.02 -17.51 -20.43
CA LYS A 250 -12.34 -16.75 -21.64
C LYS A 250 -13.64 -15.96 -21.49
N GLY A 251 -14.66 -16.55 -20.81
CA GLY A 251 -15.96 -15.93 -20.60
C GLY A 251 -16.05 -14.94 -19.43
N THR A 252 -14.94 -14.47 -18.89
CA THR A 252 -14.94 -13.61 -17.71
C THR A 252 -15.28 -12.14 -17.99
N MET A 253 -15.67 -11.42 -16.93
CA MET A 253 -15.87 -9.97 -16.95
C MET A 253 -14.57 -9.23 -17.38
N ASN A 254 -13.40 -9.78 -17.07
CA ASN A 254 -12.12 -9.25 -17.54
C ASN A 254 -12.06 -9.13 -19.07
N ARG A 255 -12.54 -10.15 -19.78
CA ARG A 255 -12.57 -10.14 -21.24
C ARG A 255 -13.61 -9.19 -21.78
N GLU A 256 -14.80 -9.17 -21.19
CA GLU A 256 -15.86 -8.24 -21.58
C GLU A 256 -15.38 -6.79 -21.49
N ARG A 257 -14.74 -6.42 -20.38
CA ARG A 257 -14.20 -5.08 -20.17
C ARG A 257 -12.98 -4.77 -21.03
N TRP A 258 -12.23 -5.79 -21.45
CA TRP A 258 -11.18 -5.61 -22.43
C TRP A 258 -11.72 -5.09 -23.77
N TYR A 259 -12.88 -5.60 -24.23
CA TYR A 259 -13.57 -5.08 -25.41
C TYR A 259 -14.03 -3.62 -25.26
N TRP A 260 -14.28 -3.19 -24.03
CA TRP A 260 -14.63 -1.79 -23.80
C TRP A 260 -13.42 -0.85 -23.87
N ARG A 261 -12.22 -1.35 -23.58
CA ARG A 261 -11.03 -0.53 -23.28
C ARG A 261 -9.84 -0.73 -24.20
N PHE A 262 -9.55 -1.95 -24.61
CA PHE A 262 -8.22 -2.30 -25.17
C PHE A 262 -8.29 -3.12 -26.45
N ASP A 263 -9.44 -3.26 -27.09
CA ASP A 263 -9.69 -4.14 -28.23
C ASP A 263 -9.04 -3.65 -29.53
N THR A 264 -8.63 -2.39 -29.61
CA THR A 264 -7.85 -1.85 -30.73
C THR A 264 -6.60 -1.11 -30.24
N PRO A 265 -5.54 -1.03 -31.07
CA PRO A 265 -4.32 -0.28 -30.72
C PRO A 265 -4.61 1.19 -30.35
N GLU A 266 -5.53 1.85 -31.05
CA GLU A 266 -5.90 3.24 -30.81
C GLU A 266 -6.59 3.41 -29.46
N ARG A 267 -7.51 2.51 -29.09
CA ARG A 267 -8.17 2.49 -27.78
C ARG A 267 -7.17 2.22 -26.69
N PHE A 268 -6.30 1.24 -26.86
CA PHE A 268 -5.23 0.96 -25.90
C PHE A 268 -4.40 2.21 -25.63
N GLN A 269 -3.88 2.86 -26.69
CA GLN A 269 -3.10 4.10 -26.53
C GLN A 269 -3.88 5.21 -25.84
N SER A 270 -5.12 5.44 -26.25
CA SER A 270 -5.96 6.51 -25.71
C SER A 270 -6.25 6.30 -24.22
N TYR A 271 -6.67 5.09 -23.85
CA TYR A 271 -7.14 4.80 -22.50
C TYR A 271 -6.00 4.62 -21.50
N VAL A 272 -4.88 4.02 -21.91
CA VAL A 272 -3.70 3.93 -21.02
C VAL A 272 -3.10 5.32 -20.79
N LYS A 273 -3.09 6.21 -21.79
CA LYS A 273 -2.71 7.62 -21.58
C LYS A 273 -3.67 8.35 -20.64
N GLY A 274 -4.98 8.06 -20.74
CA GLY A 274 -5.97 8.55 -19.78
C GLY A 274 -5.71 8.09 -18.37
N TYR A 275 -5.46 6.79 -18.19
CA TYR A 275 -5.08 6.20 -16.91
C TYR A 275 -3.80 6.84 -16.33
N TYR A 276 -2.78 7.09 -17.15
CA TYR A 276 -1.56 7.80 -16.72
C TYR A 276 -1.84 9.23 -16.27
N ARG A 277 -2.68 9.98 -17.03
CA ARG A 277 -3.09 11.35 -16.65
C ARG A 277 -3.80 11.37 -15.30
N MET A 278 -4.66 10.40 -15.04
CA MET A 278 -5.37 10.30 -13.76
C MET A 278 -4.39 10.07 -12.59
N ILE A 279 -3.38 9.23 -12.76
CA ILE A 279 -2.32 9.01 -11.75
C ILE A 279 -1.47 10.29 -11.57
N THR A 280 -1.12 10.96 -12.67
CA THR A 280 -0.42 12.27 -12.58
C THR A 280 -1.27 13.32 -11.87
N GLY A 281 -2.59 13.29 -12.07
CA GLY A 281 -3.51 14.15 -11.32
C GLY A 281 -3.49 13.89 -9.82
N ILE A 282 -3.42 12.63 -9.39
CA ILE A 282 -3.22 12.27 -7.99
C ILE A 282 -1.87 12.79 -7.49
N ASP A 283 -0.80 12.60 -8.26
CA ASP A 283 0.53 13.10 -7.92
C ASP A 283 0.56 14.61 -7.65
N GLN A 284 -0.14 15.39 -8.47
CA GLN A 284 -0.26 16.85 -8.27
C GLN A 284 -0.97 17.18 -6.95
N ILE A 285 -2.00 16.42 -6.57
CA ILE A 285 -2.67 16.61 -5.26
C ILE A 285 -1.74 16.24 -4.11
N VAL A 286 -0.97 15.16 -4.23
CA VAL A 286 0.06 14.79 -3.23
C VAL A 286 1.06 15.95 -3.05
N GLY A 287 1.49 16.59 -4.14
CA GLY A 287 2.36 17.78 -4.08
C GLY A 287 1.71 18.94 -3.33
N LYS A 288 0.46 19.27 -3.63
CA LYS A 288 -0.30 20.33 -2.95
C LYS A 288 -0.47 20.05 -1.45
N ILE A 289 -0.77 18.81 -1.06
CA ILE A 289 -0.88 18.40 0.34
C ILE A 289 0.46 18.59 1.05
N ARG A 290 1.58 18.13 0.49
CA ARG A 290 2.90 18.29 1.08
C ARG A 290 3.29 19.75 1.25
N GLN A 291 3.00 20.61 0.27
CA GLN A 291 3.20 22.07 0.36
C GLN A 291 2.38 22.68 1.51
N GLU A 292 1.13 22.25 1.68
CA GLU A 292 0.26 22.73 2.75
C GLU A 292 0.77 22.33 4.14
N LEU A 293 1.28 21.10 4.31
CA LEU A 293 1.89 20.64 5.55
C LEU A 293 3.11 21.48 5.93
N VAL A 294 3.95 21.86 4.95
CA VAL A 294 5.09 22.77 5.15
C VAL A 294 4.61 24.15 5.55
N ARG A 295 3.60 24.71 4.85
CA ARG A 295 3.02 26.02 5.16
C ARG A 295 2.51 26.09 6.60
N LEU A 296 1.90 25.01 7.08
CA LEU A 296 1.36 24.89 8.44
C LEU A 296 2.42 24.49 9.50
N LYS A 297 3.68 24.26 9.08
CA LYS A 297 4.80 23.83 9.95
C LYS A 297 4.53 22.53 10.70
N ILE A 298 3.81 21.60 10.07
CA ILE A 298 3.51 20.25 10.60
C ILE A 298 4.08 19.12 9.75
N ALA A 299 4.81 19.45 8.69
CA ALA A 299 5.39 18.47 7.78
C ALA A 299 6.33 17.49 8.50
N GLU A 300 7.18 17.99 9.41
CA GLU A 300 8.18 17.21 10.15
C GLU A 300 7.57 16.16 11.11
N ASN A 301 6.27 16.27 11.43
CA ASN A 301 5.56 15.33 12.28
C ASN A 301 4.33 14.71 11.57
N THR A 302 4.37 14.61 10.23
CA THR A 302 3.29 14.02 9.44
C THR A 302 3.81 12.88 8.58
N VAL A 303 3.35 11.66 8.87
CA VAL A 303 3.65 10.46 8.08
C VAL A 303 2.64 10.35 6.94
N ILE A 304 3.13 10.08 5.73
CA ILE A 304 2.29 9.86 4.55
C ILE A 304 2.48 8.42 4.07
N ILE A 305 1.39 7.67 3.98
CA ILE A 305 1.34 6.30 3.44
C ILE A 305 0.53 6.34 2.15
N LEU A 306 1.08 5.88 1.03
CA LEU A 306 0.39 5.75 -0.24
C LEU A 306 0.32 4.27 -0.62
N MET A 307 -0.88 3.80 -0.99
CA MET A 307 -1.13 2.44 -1.45
C MET A 307 -2.23 2.39 -2.51
N GLY A 308 -2.17 1.39 -3.41
CA GLY A 308 -3.30 1.00 -4.25
C GLY A 308 -4.22 0.00 -3.54
N ASP A 309 -5.52 0.03 -3.82
CA ASP A 309 -6.47 -0.93 -3.25
C ASP A 309 -6.49 -2.27 -3.98
N ASN A 310 -6.15 -2.30 -5.24
CA ASN A 310 -5.83 -3.47 -6.06
C ASN A 310 -5.02 -3.04 -7.30
N GLY A 311 -4.39 -4.02 -7.96
CA GLY A 311 -3.74 -3.84 -9.24
C GLY A 311 -4.76 -3.81 -10.39
N TYR A 312 -4.27 -3.91 -11.64
CA TYR A 312 -5.11 -3.74 -12.82
C TYR A 312 -4.52 -4.43 -14.06
N TYR A 313 -5.34 -5.16 -14.82
CA TYR A 313 -4.95 -5.68 -16.11
C TYR A 313 -5.05 -4.56 -17.18
N ILE A 314 -3.95 -4.30 -17.86
CA ILE A 314 -3.86 -3.33 -18.94
C ILE A 314 -3.58 -4.10 -20.24
N SER A 315 -4.57 -4.83 -20.73
CA SER A 315 -4.50 -5.74 -21.88
C SER A 315 -3.71 -7.05 -21.66
N ASP A 316 -3.06 -7.23 -20.50
CA ASP A 316 -2.39 -8.49 -20.17
C ASP A 316 -3.36 -9.67 -20.36
N ARG A 317 -2.98 -10.71 -21.11
CA ARG A 317 -3.79 -11.90 -21.43
C ARG A 317 -5.13 -11.60 -22.11
N GLY A 318 -5.23 -10.45 -22.80
CA GLY A 318 -6.50 -10.02 -23.38
C GLY A 318 -7.55 -9.66 -22.34
N TYR A 319 -7.14 -9.16 -21.18
CA TYR A 319 -7.97 -8.78 -20.05
C TYR A 319 -7.88 -7.29 -19.72
N ALA A 320 -8.91 -6.79 -19.09
CA ALA A 320 -8.94 -5.50 -18.38
C ALA A 320 -9.44 -5.74 -16.95
N ASP A 321 -9.28 -4.74 -16.08
CA ASP A 321 -9.78 -4.78 -14.71
C ASP A 321 -8.94 -5.66 -13.75
N LYS A 322 -9.53 -6.36 -12.79
CA LYS A 322 -8.89 -7.04 -11.65
C LYS A 322 -9.45 -8.45 -11.43
N TRP A 323 -9.63 -8.89 -10.19
CA TRP A 323 -10.27 -10.13 -9.70
C TRP A 323 -9.42 -11.40 -9.75
N LEU A 324 -8.64 -11.63 -10.83
CA LEU A 324 -7.83 -12.84 -10.95
C LEU A 324 -6.50 -12.69 -10.20
N MET A 325 -5.79 -13.83 -9.97
CA MET A 325 -4.67 -13.90 -9.03
C MET A 325 -3.28 -13.62 -9.63
N HIS A 326 -3.18 -13.04 -10.83
CA HIS A 326 -1.89 -12.64 -11.39
C HIS A 326 -1.33 -11.40 -10.68
N ASP A 327 0.00 -11.24 -10.65
CA ASP A 327 0.66 -10.10 -9.96
C ASP A 327 0.17 -8.74 -10.48
N VAL A 328 -0.19 -8.61 -11.75
CA VAL A 328 -0.75 -7.37 -12.30
C VAL A 328 -2.05 -6.94 -11.60
N SER A 329 -2.81 -7.87 -11.05
CA SER A 329 -4.05 -7.63 -10.31
C SER A 329 -3.87 -7.58 -8.79
N LEU A 330 -2.89 -8.33 -8.25
CA LEU A 330 -2.63 -8.44 -6.82
C LEU A 330 -1.63 -7.40 -6.30
N ARG A 331 -0.63 -7.05 -7.11
CA ARG A 331 0.49 -6.21 -6.68
C ARG A 331 0.16 -4.75 -6.88
N VAL A 332 0.44 -3.95 -5.85
CA VAL A 332 0.08 -2.53 -5.75
C VAL A 332 1.28 -1.68 -5.34
N PRO A 333 1.30 -0.38 -5.62
CA PRO A 333 2.28 0.51 -5.01
C PRO A 333 2.08 0.57 -3.51
N LEU A 334 3.18 0.61 -2.74
CA LEU A 334 3.19 0.95 -1.33
C LEU A 334 4.43 1.77 -1.00
N ILE A 335 4.20 3.01 -0.57
CA ILE A 335 5.24 3.96 -0.19
C ILE A 335 4.90 4.52 1.20
N ILE A 336 5.88 4.54 2.10
CA ILE A 336 5.74 5.13 3.43
C ILE A 336 6.82 6.21 3.55
N TYR A 337 6.38 7.46 3.68
CA TYR A 337 7.21 8.62 3.94
C TYR A 337 7.02 9.05 5.40
N ASP A 338 8.06 8.87 6.20
CA ASP A 338 8.12 9.32 7.60
C ASP A 338 9.29 10.28 7.79
N PRO A 339 9.04 11.59 7.85
CA PRO A 339 10.10 12.60 7.98
C PRO A 339 10.80 12.56 9.35
N ARG A 340 10.25 11.89 10.33
CA ARG A 340 10.85 11.70 11.67
C ARG A 340 11.97 10.67 11.66
N ASN A 341 12.02 9.83 10.61
CA ASN A 341 13.06 8.83 10.45
C ASN A 341 14.34 9.50 9.94
N THR A 342 15.27 9.75 10.85
CA THR A 342 16.55 10.43 10.58
C THR A 342 17.60 9.52 9.94
N THR A 343 17.33 8.24 9.78
CA THR A 343 18.25 7.33 9.07
C THR A 343 18.27 7.69 7.58
N PRO A 344 19.43 8.14 7.03
CA PRO A 344 19.51 8.56 5.64
C PRO A 344 19.46 7.31 4.77
N THR A 345 18.31 7.01 4.19
CA THR A 345 18.28 6.09 3.04
C THR A 345 16.92 6.09 2.39
N PRO A 346 16.82 6.34 1.08
CA PRO A 346 15.73 5.79 0.31
C PRO A 346 15.84 4.28 0.44
N LYS A 347 14.85 3.66 1.05
CA LYS A 347 14.84 2.20 1.20
C LYS A 347 13.90 1.60 0.18
N VAL A 348 14.46 0.79 -0.69
CA VAL A 348 13.67 -0.11 -1.51
C VAL A 348 13.69 -1.48 -0.81
N LEU A 349 12.54 -1.95 -0.38
CA LEU A 349 12.40 -3.20 0.37
C LEU A 349 11.65 -4.23 -0.48
N ASP A 350 12.23 -5.43 -0.59
CA ASP A 350 11.70 -6.52 -1.42
C ASP A 350 10.87 -7.54 -0.61
N GLN A 351 10.74 -7.35 0.68
CA GLN A 351 9.91 -8.21 1.51
C GLN A 351 8.45 -8.19 1.04
N MET A 352 7.82 -9.37 0.96
CA MET A 352 6.40 -9.48 0.64
C MET A 352 5.56 -8.90 1.78
N VAL A 353 4.80 -7.84 1.50
CA VAL A 353 3.90 -7.17 2.43
C VAL A 353 2.47 -7.19 1.89
N LEU A 354 1.49 -7.01 2.76
CA LEU A 354 0.08 -7.13 2.43
C LEU A 354 -0.68 -5.85 2.78
N ASN A 355 -1.80 -5.61 2.10
CA ASN A 355 -2.71 -4.52 2.42
C ASN A 355 -3.22 -4.55 3.87
N ILE A 356 -3.39 -5.75 4.45
CA ILE A 356 -3.77 -5.93 5.87
C ILE A 356 -2.70 -5.46 6.86
N ASP A 357 -1.47 -5.22 6.41
CA ASP A 357 -0.36 -4.74 7.24
C ASP A 357 -0.45 -3.23 7.51
N VAL A 358 -1.23 -2.49 6.73
CA VAL A 358 -1.39 -1.04 6.88
C VAL A 358 -2.04 -0.68 8.23
N SER A 359 -3.10 -1.39 8.60
CA SER A 359 -3.81 -1.14 9.87
C SER A 359 -2.89 -1.25 11.10
N PRO A 360 -2.18 -2.36 11.33
CA PRO A 360 -1.25 -2.47 12.47
C PRO A 360 -0.04 -1.53 12.34
N THR A 361 0.37 -1.14 11.14
CA THR A 361 1.44 -0.15 10.94
C THR A 361 1.01 1.24 11.41
N ILE A 362 -0.20 1.68 11.05
CA ILE A 362 -0.76 2.95 11.53
C ILE A 362 -0.91 2.92 13.06
N MET A 363 -1.37 1.82 13.63
CA MET A 363 -1.50 1.66 15.07
C MET A 363 -0.14 1.80 15.78
N GLU A 364 0.90 1.12 15.30
CA GLU A 364 2.24 1.20 15.89
C GLU A 364 2.85 2.60 15.76
N LEU A 365 2.72 3.25 14.60
CA LEU A 365 3.16 4.64 14.39
C LEU A 365 2.52 5.62 15.38
N THR A 366 1.31 5.32 15.84
CA THR A 366 0.52 6.18 16.72
C THR A 366 0.53 5.71 18.17
N GLY A 367 1.35 4.70 18.51
CA GLY A 367 1.48 4.17 19.88
C GLY A 367 0.26 3.36 20.35
N ILE A 368 -0.64 2.97 19.44
CA ILE A 368 -1.81 2.16 19.78
C ILE A 368 -1.44 0.67 19.71
N ARG A 369 -1.74 -0.04 20.80
CA ARG A 369 -1.52 -1.50 20.83
C ARG A 369 -2.42 -2.19 19.80
N THR A 370 -1.79 -2.95 18.89
CA THR A 370 -2.50 -3.75 17.91
C THR A 370 -3.31 -4.87 18.58
N PRO A 371 -4.62 -4.96 18.35
CA PRO A 371 -5.43 -6.08 18.85
C PRO A 371 -4.94 -7.43 18.32
N ALA A 372 -4.96 -8.46 19.17
CA ALA A 372 -4.46 -9.81 18.81
C ALA A 372 -5.23 -10.48 17.65
N ARG A 373 -6.46 -10.02 17.38
CA ARG A 373 -7.30 -10.51 16.27
C ARG A 373 -6.83 -10.03 14.90
N ILE A 374 -6.04 -8.95 14.81
CA ILE A 374 -5.52 -8.43 13.55
C ILE A 374 -4.55 -9.44 12.94
N GLN A 375 -4.73 -9.73 11.66
CA GLN A 375 -3.99 -10.75 10.93
C GLN A 375 -2.80 -10.16 10.14
N GLY A 376 -2.79 -8.85 9.93
CA GLY A 376 -1.67 -8.10 9.40
C GLY A 376 -0.51 -8.00 10.39
N LYS A 377 0.64 -7.59 9.89
CA LYS A 377 1.86 -7.33 10.68
C LYS A 377 2.33 -5.90 10.43
N SER A 378 2.69 -5.19 11.49
CA SER A 378 3.28 -3.87 11.31
C SER A 378 4.54 -3.91 10.45
N LEU A 379 4.70 -2.91 9.60
CA LEU A 379 5.84 -2.72 8.70
C LEU A 379 6.99 -1.96 9.39
N ILE A 380 6.78 -1.41 10.57
CA ILE A 380 7.78 -0.60 11.29
C ILE A 380 9.09 -1.35 11.52
N PRO A 381 9.10 -2.64 11.93
CA PRO A 381 10.35 -3.38 12.07
C PRO A 381 11.16 -3.47 10.76
N LEU A 382 10.50 -3.61 9.60
CA LEU A 382 11.19 -3.62 8.30
C LEU A 382 11.73 -2.22 7.96
N ILE A 383 10.92 -1.19 8.16
CA ILE A 383 11.28 0.21 7.89
C ILE A 383 12.46 0.64 8.74
N SER A 384 12.50 0.25 10.01
CA SER A 384 13.60 0.55 10.94
C SER A 384 14.84 -0.32 10.71
N GLY A 385 14.79 -1.27 9.78
CA GLY A 385 15.93 -2.14 9.45
C GLY A 385 16.20 -3.22 10.49
N GLN A 386 15.21 -3.59 11.29
CA GLN A 386 15.35 -4.67 12.26
C GLN A 386 15.47 -6.03 11.56
N MET A 387 16.41 -6.84 12.00
CA MET A 387 16.56 -8.22 11.53
C MET A 387 15.51 -9.12 12.19
N ILE A 388 14.35 -9.24 11.54
CA ILE A 388 13.24 -10.08 12.04
C ILE A 388 12.91 -11.19 11.04
N LYS A 389 12.33 -12.27 11.55
CA LYS A 389 11.75 -13.32 10.70
C LYS A 389 10.47 -12.79 10.07
N TRP A 390 10.53 -12.51 8.78
CA TRP A 390 9.38 -12.06 8.01
C TRP A 390 8.68 -13.22 7.27
N ARG A 391 7.53 -12.95 6.67
CA ARG A 391 6.82 -13.95 5.86
C ARG A 391 7.61 -14.26 4.57
N ASN A 392 7.61 -15.53 4.20
CA ASN A 392 8.17 -16.03 2.93
C ASN A 392 7.07 -16.49 1.96
N SER A 393 5.83 -16.29 2.31
CA SER A 393 4.67 -16.63 1.50
C SER A 393 3.47 -15.79 1.87
N ILE A 394 2.62 -15.55 0.89
CA ILE A 394 1.33 -14.91 1.06
C ILE A 394 0.22 -15.84 0.55
N PHE A 395 -0.98 -15.62 1.07
CA PHE A 395 -2.23 -16.22 0.59
C PHE A 395 -3.15 -15.12 0.11
N CYS A 396 -3.73 -15.31 -1.08
CA CYS A 396 -4.72 -14.39 -1.63
C CYS A 396 -5.95 -15.19 -2.06
N GLU A 397 -7.11 -14.55 -2.01
CA GLU A 397 -8.38 -15.20 -2.34
C GLU A 397 -9.36 -14.20 -2.94
N HIS A 398 -10.29 -14.67 -3.74
CA HIS A 398 -11.42 -13.91 -4.25
C HIS A 398 -12.70 -14.72 -4.05
N LEU A 399 -13.59 -14.25 -3.18
CA LEU A 399 -14.75 -15.00 -2.71
C LEU A 399 -16.09 -14.41 -3.18
N MET A 400 -16.09 -13.31 -3.91
CA MET A 400 -17.30 -12.71 -4.44
C MET A 400 -18.04 -13.71 -5.33
N VAL A 401 -19.34 -13.87 -5.10
CA VAL A 401 -20.18 -14.74 -5.93
C VAL A 401 -20.72 -13.92 -7.10
N GLU A 402 -20.07 -14.07 -8.25
CA GLU A 402 -20.50 -13.47 -9.51
C GLU A 402 -20.30 -14.47 -10.66
N LYS A 403 -21.27 -14.55 -11.57
CA LYS A 403 -21.26 -15.56 -12.64
C LYS A 403 -20.06 -15.46 -13.56
N LYS A 404 -19.64 -14.22 -13.88
CA LYS A 404 -18.53 -13.93 -14.81
C LYS A 404 -17.19 -13.70 -14.10
N ILE A 405 -17.11 -13.90 -12.79
CA ILE A 405 -15.88 -13.72 -12.01
C ILE A 405 -15.64 -15.01 -11.22
N PRO A 406 -14.69 -15.84 -11.61
CA PRO A 406 -14.46 -17.10 -10.92
C PRO A 406 -13.84 -16.87 -9.53
N ASN A 407 -14.34 -17.60 -8.53
CA ASN A 407 -13.65 -17.67 -7.26
C ASN A 407 -12.26 -18.28 -7.47
N SER A 408 -11.26 -17.72 -6.83
CA SER A 408 -9.88 -18.15 -6.98
C SER A 408 -9.10 -18.02 -5.66
N GLU A 409 -8.08 -18.84 -5.52
CA GLU A 409 -7.20 -18.91 -4.35
C GLU A 409 -5.75 -19.02 -4.83
N CYS A 410 -4.84 -18.36 -4.12
CA CYS A 410 -3.44 -18.29 -4.50
C CYS A 410 -2.51 -18.45 -3.30
N ILE A 411 -1.46 -19.24 -3.45
CA ILE A 411 -0.25 -19.18 -2.63
C ILE A 411 0.89 -18.62 -3.49
N ARG A 412 1.48 -17.53 -3.03
CA ARG A 412 2.66 -16.93 -3.64
C ARG A 412 3.82 -16.98 -2.66
N THR A 413 4.95 -17.48 -3.11
CA THR A 413 6.27 -17.39 -2.44
C THR A 413 7.17 -16.42 -3.23
N GLU A 414 8.40 -16.25 -2.84
CA GLU A 414 9.38 -15.50 -3.64
C GLU A 414 9.59 -16.12 -5.02
N ASN A 415 9.61 -17.47 -5.07
CA ASN A 415 10.01 -18.22 -6.26
C ASN A 415 8.86 -18.76 -7.09
N LEU A 416 7.77 -19.16 -6.45
CA LEU A 416 6.67 -19.85 -7.13
C LEU A 416 5.33 -19.25 -6.73
N LYS A 417 4.42 -19.28 -7.69
CA LYS A 417 3.02 -18.91 -7.49
C LYS A 417 2.11 -20.02 -7.98
N PHE A 418 1.19 -20.41 -7.13
CA PHE A 418 0.15 -21.40 -7.42
C PHE A 418 -1.20 -20.74 -7.33
N ILE A 419 -2.04 -20.95 -8.36
CA ILE A 419 -3.42 -20.45 -8.44
C ILE A 419 -4.33 -21.63 -8.67
N ARG A 420 -5.47 -21.64 -7.97
CA ARG A 420 -6.53 -22.62 -8.19
C ARG A 420 -7.90 -21.97 -8.22
N TYR A 421 -8.83 -22.64 -8.84
CA TYR A 421 -10.21 -22.23 -8.99
C TYR A 421 -11.12 -23.28 -8.35
N PRO A 422 -11.71 -23.02 -7.16
CA PRO A 422 -12.48 -24.05 -6.42
C PRO A 422 -13.64 -24.69 -7.17
N LYS A 423 -14.23 -23.97 -8.14
CA LYS A 423 -15.31 -24.49 -9.00
C LYS A 423 -14.81 -25.19 -10.28
N HIS A 424 -13.50 -25.13 -10.54
CA HIS A 424 -12.81 -25.71 -11.69
C HIS A 424 -11.54 -26.43 -11.23
N PRO A 425 -11.68 -27.52 -10.43
CA PRO A 425 -10.55 -28.22 -9.83
C PRO A 425 -9.65 -28.92 -10.85
N GLU A 426 -10.14 -29.11 -12.07
CA GLU A 426 -9.40 -29.65 -13.22
C GLU A 426 -8.33 -28.69 -13.75
N TYR A 427 -8.41 -27.40 -13.42
CA TYR A 427 -7.49 -26.38 -13.90
C TYR A 427 -6.78 -25.67 -12.75
N VAL A 428 -5.47 -25.60 -12.84
CA VAL A 428 -4.62 -24.85 -11.93
C VAL A 428 -3.50 -24.14 -12.71
N GLU A 429 -2.91 -23.13 -12.09
CA GLU A 429 -1.78 -22.44 -12.66
C GLU A 429 -0.59 -22.52 -11.69
N LEU A 430 0.61 -22.68 -12.23
CA LEU A 430 1.87 -22.65 -11.48
C LEU A 430 2.90 -21.85 -12.28
N TYR A 431 3.51 -20.86 -11.65
CA TYR A 431 4.49 -19.97 -12.28
C TYR A 431 5.81 -19.94 -11.52
N ASP A 432 6.94 -19.94 -12.25
CA ASP A 432 8.28 -19.69 -11.71
C ASP A 432 8.59 -18.19 -11.76
N LEU A 433 8.39 -17.49 -10.67
CA LEU A 433 8.52 -16.04 -10.61
C LEU A 433 9.97 -15.52 -10.70
N ILE A 434 10.97 -16.39 -10.60
CA ILE A 434 12.38 -16.02 -10.79
C ILE A 434 12.69 -15.89 -12.27
N ASN A 435 12.31 -16.89 -13.06
CA ASN A 435 12.60 -16.97 -14.48
C ASN A 435 11.49 -16.38 -15.35
N ASP A 436 10.28 -16.28 -14.80
CA ASP A 436 9.06 -15.79 -15.46
C ASP A 436 8.29 -14.81 -14.53
N PRO A 437 8.81 -13.61 -14.28
CA PRO A 437 8.19 -12.65 -13.38
C PRO A 437 6.86 -12.06 -13.91
N TRP A 438 6.55 -12.26 -15.20
CA TRP A 438 5.30 -11.83 -15.81
C TRP A 438 4.27 -12.95 -15.95
N GLU A 439 4.59 -14.14 -15.40
CA GLU A 439 3.66 -15.27 -15.34
C GLU A 439 3.20 -15.75 -16.74
N GLU A 440 4.13 -15.76 -17.71
CA GLU A 440 3.86 -16.05 -19.12
C GLU A 440 3.62 -17.55 -19.36
N HIS A 441 4.28 -18.43 -18.57
CA HIS A 441 4.34 -19.87 -18.80
C HIS A 441 3.74 -20.64 -17.64
N ASN A 442 2.53 -21.19 -17.83
CA ASN A 442 1.92 -22.08 -16.86
C ASN A 442 2.64 -23.43 -16.82
N LEU A 443 3.27 -23.76 -15.71
CA LEU A 443 4.03 -24.99 -15.49
C LEU A 443 3.16 -26.16 -15.00
N ALA A 444 1.86 -25.96 -14.82
CA ALA A 444 0.99 -26.95 -14.19
C ALA A 444 0.88 -28.26 -14.97
N GLU A 445 0.98 -28.22 -16.29
CA GLU A 445 0.92 -29.39 -17.15
C GLU A 445 2.27 -30.10 -17.33
N ILE A 446 3.36 -29.50 -16.84
CA ILE A 446 4.72 -30.09 -16.96
C ILE A 446 4.88 -31.19 -15.89
N PRO A 447 5.18 -32.46 -16.28
CA PRO A 447 5.23 -33.59 -15.34
C PRO A 447 6.14 -33.40 -14.13
N GLY A 448 7.22 -32.64 -14.27
CA GLY A 448 8.17 -32.36 -13.19
C GLY A 448 7.61 -31.55 -12.03
N TYR A 449 6.48 -30.85 -12.20
CA TYR A 449 5.91 -29.93 -11.18
C TYR A 449 4.74 -30.48 -10.39
N GLN A 450 4.31 -31.72 -10.61
CA GLN A 450 3.15 -32.33 -9.93
C GLN A 450 3.29 -32.35 -8.40
N LYS A 451 4.50 -32.59 -7.88
CA LYS A 451 4.76 -32.56 -6.43
C LYS A 451 4.54 -31.15 -5.83
N GLN A 452 4.94 -30.13 -6.56
CA GLN A 452 4.72 -28.72 -6.18
C GLN A 452 3.24 -28.39 -6.14
N ILE A 453 2.50 -28.75 -7.18
CA ILE A 453 1.04 -28.53 -7.28
C ILE A 453 0.33 -29.14 -6.07
N VAL A 454 0.60 -30.40 -5.74
CA VAL A 454 0.01 -31.07 -4.57
C VAL A 454 0.40 -30.37 -3.26
N LYS A 455 1.68 -29.99 -3.13
CA LYS A 455 2.19 -29.29 -1.94
C LYS A 455 1.48 -27.94 -1.74
N TYR A 456 1.37 -27.12 -2.79
CA TYR A 456 0.77 -25.80 -2.71
C TYR A 456 -0.75 -25.88 -2.53
N GLY A 457 -1.42 -26.85 -3.15
CA GLY A 457 -2.83 -27.15 -2.91
C GLY A 457 -3.12 -27.43 -1.44
N LYS A 458 -2.35 -28.34 -0.80
CA LYS A 458 -2.42 -28.61 0.65
C LYS A 458 -2.14 -27.35 1.49
N TRP A 459 -1.28 -26.48 1.01
CA TRP A 459 -0.96 -25.23 1.69
C TRP A 459 -2.13 -24.25 1.65
N CYS A 460 -2.81 -24.10 0.49
CA CYS A 460 -4.08 -23.37 0.39
C CYS A 460 -5.09 -23.91 1.42
N ASP A 461 -5.31 -25.21 1.46
CA ASP A 461 -6.25 -25.84 2.40
C ASP A 461 -5.93 -25.56 3.87
N LYS A 462 -4.65 -25.60 4.21
CA LYS A 462 -4.18 -25.26 5.56
C LYS A 462 -4.46 -23.79 5.89
N ARG A 463 -4.21 -22.87 4.95
CA ARG A 463 -4.48 -21.43 5.16
C ARG A 463 -5.96 -21.18 5.36
N ILE A 464 -6.81 -21.76 4.52
CA ILE A 464 -8.26 -21.64 4.61
C ILE A 464 -8.77 -22.15 5.96
N ARG A 465 -8.35 -23.35 6.38
CA ARG A 465 -8.74 -23.90 7.70
C ARG A 465 -8.35 -22.95 8.84
N ASN A 466 -7.14 -22.40 8.82
CA ASN A 466 -6.65 -21.51 9.88
C ASN A 466 -7.47 -20.20 9.93
N LEU A 467 -7.81 -19.61 8.79
CA LEU A 467 -8.64 -18.40 8.71
C LEU A 467 -10.07 -18.66 9.16
N THR A 468 -10.64 -19.81 8.79
CA THR A 468 -11.99 -20.23 9.21
C THR A 468 -12.08 -20.47 10.73
N ILE A 469 -11.07 -21.13 11.33
CA ILE A 469 -10.98 -21.33 12.79
C ILE A 469 -10.86 -19.98 13.51
N SER A 470 -10.09 -19.05 12.97
CA SER A 470 -9.96 -17.70 13.54
C SER A 470 -11.29 -16.96 13.56
N LYS A 471 -12.14 -17.15 12.54
CA LYS A 471 -13.48 -16.57 12.47
C LYS A 471 -14.42 -17.14 13.55
N VAL A 472 -14.32 -18.43 13.85
CA VAL A 472 -15.21 -19.12 14.81
C VAL A 472 -14.83 -18.87 16.27
N LYS A 473 -13.54 -18.66 16.56
CA LYS A 473 -13.05 -18.40 17.93
C LYS A 473 -13.24 -16.96 18.42
N ASN A 474 -13.78 -16.13 17.60
CA ASN A 474 -14.05 -14.72 17.81
C ASN A 474 -15.54 -14.42 17.84
#